data_ae3b88089ac093cfe6f1aaec5a424566
#
_entry.id   ae3b88089ac093cfe6f1aaec5a424566
#
_cell.length_a   1.000
_cell.length_b   1.000
_cell.length_c   1.000
_cell.angle_alpha   90.00
_cell.angle_beta   90.00
_cell.angle_gamma   90.00
#
_symmetry.space_group_name_H-M   'P 1'
#
loop_
_entity.id
_entity.type
_entity.pdbx_description
1 polymer ?
#
loop_
_entity_poly.entity_id
_entity_poly.type
_entity_poly.pdbx_seq_one_letter_code
_entity_poly.pdbx_strand_id
1 'polypeptide(L)'
;MNRKFFSLLSILVLAAMVLSACAQPALTPAPAQTEAPAKTEAPAKTEAPAKTEAPAATEAPKQEGMMLPEVDPASVSGNIVVAGSSTVYPLTEAMAERFKADGFAGEITIDSIGTGGGFERFCKTGETDISNASRPIKDSEAENCKAIGRTPIEFRVGTDALAVVVSSENDFVTDITLEELAKIFSNEVTRWNEIRPEWPAEDILRFSPGTDSGTYDYFIEAVMLPAYGKDKAEEAILSAKNIQFSEDDNVLVQGVEGSPYAIGYFGFAYFNENQGALKAISINGVIPDEQTAEDGSYPLARPLFIYSDPKIMQDKPQVAAFINFYLTYVNEEILDVGYFPASTAALDVAKKNWMDATTMTVAAAEPTGGMLPEVDPA
;
A
#
# COMPACT_ATOMS: atom_id res chain seq x y z
N MET A 1 49.70 13.45 -22.53
CA MET A 1 49.05 12.60 -23.54
C MET A 1 48.14 13.49 -24.36
N ASN A 2 48.41 13.64 -25.67
CA ASN A 2 48.11 14.83 -26.47
C ASN A 2 46.61 14.96 -26.86
N ARG A 3 46.01 16.12 -26.54
CA ARG A 3 44.63 16.54 -26.94
C ARG A 3 44.36 16.50 -28.48
N LYS A 4 45.40 16.40 -29.32
CA LYS A 4 45.29 16.30 -30.78
C LYS A 4 44.92 14.86 -31.26
N PHE A 5 45.07 13.85 -30.45
CA PHE A 5 44.75 12.46 -30.79
C PHE A 5 43.26 12.15 -30.70
N PHE A 6 42.55 12.84 -29.78
CA PHE A 6 41.11 12.67 -29.61
C PHE A 6 40.27 13.37 -30.71
N SER A 7 40.77 14.48 -31.27
CA SER A 7 40.06 15.19 -32.37
C SER A 7 40.10 14.43 -33.71
N LEU A 8 41.13 13.64 -33.95
CA LEU A 8 41.23 12.82 -35.17
C LEU A 8 40.36 11.57 -35.12
N LEU A 9 40.13 11.00 -33.91
CA LEU A 9 39.27 9.82 -33.74
C LEU A 9 37.78 10.18 -33.88
N SER A 10 37.36 11.38 -33.44
CA SER A 10 35.99 11.88 -33.57
C SER A 10 35.58 12.17 -34.99
N ILE A 11 36.49 12.59 -35.86
CA ILE A 11 36.22 12.88 -37.30
C ILE A 11 36.08 11.56 -38.08
N LEU A 12 36.80 10.51 -37.71
CA LEU A 12 36.71 9.21 -38.38
C LEU A 12 35.41 8.46 -38.12
N VAL A 13 34.80 8.63 -36.95
CA VAL A 13 33.50 8.02 -36.56
C VAL A 13 32.33 8.73 -37.23
N LEU A 14 32.42 10.05 -37.52
CA LEU A 14 31.36 10.78 -38.23
C LEU A 14 31.35 10.45 -39.72
N ALA A 15 32.49 10.13 -40.33
CA ALA A 15 32.57 9.78 -41.78
C ALA A 15 32.03 8.39 -42.09
N ALA A 16 31.92 7.48 -41.11
CA ALA A 16 31.39 6.14 -41.31
C ALA A 16 29.83 6.06 -41.29
N MET A 17 29.14 7.10 -40.83
CA MET A 17 27.66 7.12 -40.74
C MET A 17 26.96 7.70 -41.95
N VAL A 18 27.67 8.25 -42.96
CA VAL A 18 27.05 8.90 -44.11
C VAL A 18 26.98 8.01 -45.37
N LEU A 19 27.53 6.80 -45.35
CA LEU A 19 27.60 5.89 -46.50
C LEU A 19 26.62 4.71 -46.51
N SER A 20 25.58 4.70 -45.66
CA SER A 20 24.61 3.59 -45.59
C SER A 20 23.18 3.95 -46.08
N ALA A 21 23.03 4.96 -46.92
CA ALA A 21 21.74 5.32 -47.49
C ALA A 21 21.81 5.22 -49.02
N CYS A 22 21.65 4.03 -49.62
CA CYS A 22 21.11 3.78 -50.98
C CYS A 22 21.25 2.29 -51.30
N ALA A 23 20.25 1.47 -50.91
CA ALA A 23 19.93 0.23 -51.61
C ALA A 23 18.41 0.03 -51.52
N GLN A 24 17.69 0.37 -52.59
CA GLN A 24 16.30 -0.01 -52.81
C GLN A 24 16.24 -1.53 -53.08
N PRO A 25 15.37 -2.30 -52.40
CA PRO A 25 15.07 -3.65 -52.85
C PRO A 25 14.09 -3.62 -54.03
N ALA A 26 14.39 -4.43 -55.06
CA ALA A 26 13.62 -4.65 -56.26
C ALA A 26 12.20 -5.19 -55.93
N LEU A 27 11.21 -4.62 -56.61
CA LEU A 27 9.81 -5.06 -56.59
C LEU A 27 9.67 -6.47 -57.19
N THR A 28 9.22 -7.43 -56.40
CA THR A 28 8.75 -8.73 -56.84
C THR A 28 7.28 -8.58 -57.31
N PRO A 29 6.86 -9.11 -58.49
CA PRO A 29 5.48 -8.99 -58.96
C PRO A 29 4.50 -9.80 -58.08
N ALA A 30 3.34 -9.20 -57.80
CA ALA A 30 2.27 -9.81 -57.05
C ALA A 30 1.67 -11.02 -57.79
N PRO A 31 1.29 -12.12 -57.11
CA PRO A 31 0.53 -13.18 -57.70
C PRO A 31 -0.93 -12.75 -58.00
N ALA A 32 -1.46 -13.26 -59.08
CA ALA A 32 -2.81 -12.98 -59.61
C ALA A 32 -3.92 -13.28 -58.58
N GLN A 33 -4.90 -12.37 -58.53
CA GLN A 33 -6.13 -12.55 -57.75
C GLN A 33 -6.93 -13.74 -58.29
N THR A 34 -7.18 -14.72 -57.43
CA THR A 34 -8.17 -15.79 -57.64
C THR A 34 -9.52 -15.25 -57.22
N GLU A 35 -10.53 -15.35 -58.09
CA GLU A 35 -11.91 -14.93 -57.85
C GLU A 35 -12.49 -15.62 -56.60
N ALA A 36 -13.18 -14.85 -55.76
CA ALA A 36 -13.89 -15.32 -54.58
C ALA A 36 -15.14 -16.09 -54.96
N PRO A 37 -15.44 -17.23 -54.34
CA PRO A 37 -16.72 -17.93 -54.55
C PRO A 37 -17.89 -17.15 -53.92
N ALA A 38 -19.05 -17.28 -54.59
CA ALA A 38 -20.30 -16.59 -54.32
C ALA A 38 -20.78 -16.75 -52.84
N LYS A 39 -21.30 -15.66 -52.29
CA LYS A 39 -21.95 -15.60 -50.96
C LYS A 39 -23.09 -16.59 -50.89
N THR A 40 -22.97 -17.55 -49.98
CA THR A 40 -24.10 -18.35 -49.48
C THR A 40 -24.85 -17.52 -48.44
N GLU A 41 -26.19 -17.39 -48.61
CA GLU A 41 -27.06 -16.67 -47.68
C GLU A 41 -26.98 -17.31 -46.25
N ALA A 42 -26.83 -16.46 -45.25
CA ALA A 42 -26.81 -16.84 -43.85
C ALA A 42 -28.23 -17.25 -43.40
N PRO A 43 -28.40 -18.32 -42.59
CA PRO A 43 -29.70 -18.67 -42.01
C PRO A 43 -30.18 -17.58 -41.04
N ALA A 44 -31.49 -17.38 -41.01
CA ALA A 44 -32.19 -16.39 -40.17
C ALA A 44 -31.80 -16.48 -38.70
N LYS A 45 -31.53 -15.30 -38.09
CA LYS A 45 -31.31 -15.18 -36.64
C LYS A 45 -32.51 -15.69 -35.86
N THR A 46 -32.31 -16.76 -35.09
CA THR A 46 -33.23 -17.16 -34.02
C THR A 46 -33.11 -16.11 -32.93
N GLU A 47 -34.24 -15.49 -32.54
CA GLU A 47 -34.30 -14.55 -31.42
C GLU A 47 -33.81 -15.23 -30.13
N ALA A 48 -32.85 -14.60 -29.47
CA ALA A 48 -32.40 -15.01 -28.15
C ALA A 48 -33.52 -14.80 -27.11
N PRO A 49 -33.69 -15.73 -26.14
CA PRO A 49 -34.68 -15.52 -25.09
C PRO A 49 -34.38 -14.26 -24.30
N ALA A 50 -35.44 -13.51 -23.98
CA ALA A 50 -35.38 -12.29 -23.20
C ALA A 50 -34.60 -12.51 -21.89
N LYS A 51 -33.58 -11.69 -21.65
CA LYS A 51 -32.88 -11.62 -20.35
C LYS A 51 -33.95 -11.30 -19.28
N THR A 52 -34.18 -12.27 -18.39
CA THR A 52 -34.89 -12.00 -17.14
C THR A 52 -34.00 -11.03 -16.36
N GLU A 53 -34.51 -9.80 -16.11
CA GLU A 53 -33.86 -8.84 -15.23
C GLU A 53 -33.68 -9.50 -13.85
N ALA A 54 -32.45 -9.56 -13.37
CA ALA A 54 -32.17 -9.92 -11.99
C ALA A 54 -32.87 -8.86 -11.10
N PRO A 55 -33.44 -9.28 -9.95
CA PRO A 55 -34.01 -8.30 -9.01
C PRO A 55 -32.91 -7.29 -8.64
N ALA A 56 -33.23 -6.00 -8.77
CA ALA A 56 -32.36 -4.93 -8.33
C ALA A 56 -31.95 -5.21 -6.88
N ALA A 57 -30.65 -5.34 -6.64
CA ALA A 57 -30.11 -5.39 -5.29
C ALA A 57 -30.62 -4.14 -4.57
N THR A 58 -31.39 -4.32 -3.52
CA THR A 58 -31.79 -3.24 -2.63
C THR A 58 -30.51 -2.71 -2.02
N GLU A 59 -30.06 -1.54 -2.46
CA GLU A 59 -28.95 -0.84 -1.81
C GLU A 59 -29.29 -0.74 -0.31
N ALA A 60 -28.43 -1.33 0.53
CA ALA A 60 -28.50 -1.10 1.96
C ALA A 60 -28.43 0.41 2.21
N PRO A 61 -29.21 0.96 3.17
CA PRO A 61 -29.16 2.39 3.45
C PRO A 61 -27.72 2.78 3.74
N LYS A 62 -27.13 3.67 2.93
CA LYS A 62 -25.83 4.29 3.24
C LYS A 62 -25.98 4.93 4.62
N GLN A 63 -25.35 4.36 5.64
CA GLN A 63 -25.22 5.02 6.92
C GLN A 63 -24.43 6.29 6.67
N GLU A 64 -25.10 7.44 6.78
CA GLU A 64 -24.40 8.72 6.79
C GLU A 64 -23.53 8.74 8.05
N GLY A 65 -22.20 8.65 7.86
CA GLY A 65 -21.23 8.72 8.94
C GLY A 65 -21.18 10.13 9.56
N MET A 66 -20.51 10.24 10.69
CA MET A 66 -20.27 11.52 11.37
C MET A 66 -19.58 12.52 10.44
N MET A 67 -20.09 13.74 10.38
CA MET A 67 -19.48 14.83 9.62
C MET A 67 -18.60 15.70 10.52
N LEU A 68 -17.41 16.04 10.02
CA LEU A 68 -16.53 17.03 10.63
C LEU A 68 -16.87 18.44 10.10
N PRO A 69 -16.49 19.51 10.82
CA PRO A 69 -16.56 20.86 10.28
C PRO A 69 -15.77 20.97 8.97
N GLU A 70 -16.32 21.74 8.02
CA GLU A 70 -15.62 22.03 6.77
C GLU A 70 -14.31 22.77 7.05
N VAL A 71 -13.24 22.37 6.37
CA VAL A 71 -11.91 22.97 6.46
C VAL A 71 -11.54 23.55 5.11
N ASP A 72 -11.14 24.85 5.11
CA ASP A 72 -10.49 25.50 3.98
C ASP A 72 -8.97 25.42 4.16
N PRO A 73 -8.27 24.58 3.36
CA PRO A 73 -6.82 24.45 3.44
C PRO A 73 -6.06 25.78 3.25
N ALA A 74 -6.60 26.70 2.45
CA ALA A 74 -6.00 28.01 2.22
C ALA A 74 -6.06 28.96 3.44
N SER A 75 -6.94 28.63 4.41
CA SER A 75 -7.12 29.46 5.63
C SER A 75 -6.07 29.20 6.71
N VAL A 76 -5.27 28.14 6.59
CA VAL A 76 -4.25 27.74 7.58
C VAL A 76 -2.85 27.81 6.98
N SER A 77 -1.84 28.01 7.83
CA SER A 77 -0.45 28.15 7.42
C SER A 77 0.51 27.55 8.44
N GLY A 78 1.74 27.30 8.03
CA GLY A 78 2.78 26.69 8.84
C GLY A 78 3.16 25.31 8.31
N ASN A 79 4.18 24.68 8.91
CA ASN A 79 4.67 23.39 8.47
C ASN A 79 4.05 22.25 9.25
N ILE A 80 3.92 21.10 8.61
CA ILE A 80 3.46 19.83 9.20
C ILE A 80 4.60 18.82 9.03
N VAL A 81 4.97 18.13 10.11
CA VAL A 81 6.01 17.11 10.11
C VAL A 81 5.39 15.76 10.45
N VAL A 82 5.47 14.83 9.52
CA VAL A 82 4.95 13.45 9.65
C VAL A 82 6.11 12.47 9.56
N ALA A 83 6.10 11.42 10.35
CA ALA A 83 7.02 10.30 10.17
C ALA A 83 6.38 8.99 10.63
N GLY A 84 6.82 7.86 10.08
CA GLY A 84 6.36 6.56 10.56
C GLY A 84 6.28 5.47 9.52
N SER A 85 5.19 4.71 9.58
CA SER A 85 4.96 3.53 8.76
C SER A 85 5.15 3.79 7.26
N SER A 86 5.98 2.98 6.61
CA SER A 86 6.16 2.94 5.15
C SER A 86 4.87 2.56 4.44
N THR A 87 4.03 1.72 5.05
CA THR A 87 2.71 1.35 4.52
C THR A 87 1.74 2.52 4.51
N VAL A 88 1.70 3.34 5.57
CA VAL A 88 0.79 4.49 5.63
C VAL A 88 1.34 5.68 4.82
N TYR A 89 2.64 5.68 4.50
CA TYR A 89 3.31 6.75 3.75
C TYR A 89 2.58 7.12 2.45
N PRO A 90 2.26 6.17 1.51
CA PRO A 90 1.62 6.54 0.24
C PRO A 90 0.24 7.20 0.44
N LEU A 91 -0.53 6.71 1.40
CA LEU A 91 -1.85 7.29 1.71
C LEU A 91 -1.71 8.70 2.29
N THR A 92 -0.75 8.92 3.19
CA THR A 92 -0.48 10.25 3.75
C THR A 92 0.06 11.20 2.69
N GLU A 93 0.87 10.71 1.73
CA GLU A 93 1.36 11.48 0.60
C GLU A 93 0.20 11.94 -0.31
N ALA A 94 -0.69 11.02 -0.72
CA ALA A 94 -1.88 11.36 -1.51
C ALA A 94 -2.76 12.40 -0.81
N MET A 95 -3.00 12.25 0.49
CA MET A 95 -3.77 13.22 1.28
C MET A 95 -3.05 14.58 1.39
N ALA A 96 -1.73 14.59 1.51
CA ALA A 96 -0.93 15.83 1.56
C ALA A 96 -0.93 16.55 0.21
N GLU A 97 -0.83 15.82 -0.90
CA GLU A 97 -0.92 16.38 -2.25
C GLU A 97 -2.29 17.01 -2.50
N ARG A 98 -3.37 16.32 -2.13
CA ARG A 98 -4.73 16.85 -2.24
C ARG A 98 -4.93 18.09 -1.36
N PHE A 99 -4.46 18.07 -0.11
CA PHE A 99 -4.55 19.23 0.80
C PHE A 99 -3.81 20.47 0.25
N LYS A 100 -2.65 20.25 -0.39
CA LYS A 100 -1.92 21.31 -1.10
C LYS A 100 -2.66 21.77 -2.36
N ALA A 101 -3.24 20.86 -3.13
CA ALA A 101 -4.00 21.20 -4.33
C ALA A 101 -5.24 22.04 -4.00
N ASP A 102 -5.85 21.82 -2.83
CA ASP A 102 -7.00 22.58 -2.31
C ASP A 102 -6.58 23.92 -1.64
N GLY A 103 -5.28 24.30 -1.72
CA GLY A 103 -4.82 25.64 -1.40
C GLY A 103 -3.88 25.77 -0.21
N PHE A 104 -3.51 24.70 0.48
CA PHE A 104 -2.53 24.77 1.56
C PHE A 104 -1.15 25.18 1.04
N ALA A 105 -0.65 26.32 1.53
CA ALA A 105 0.64 26.88 1.08
C ALA A 105 1.84 26.51 1.95
N GLY A 106 1.62 25.79 3.06
CA GLY A 106 2.70 25.35 3.95
C GLY A 106 3.45 24.12 3.42
N GLU A 107 4.52 23.76 4.10
CA GLU A 107 5.30 22.55 3.81
C GLU A 107 4.77 21.38 4.63
N ILE A 108 4.60 20.23 3.99
CA ILE A 108 4.31 18.94 4.63
C ILE A 108 5.49 18.02 4.31
N THR A 109 6.23 17.63 5.35
CA THR A 109 7.30 16.65 5.22
C THR A 109 6.83 15.30 5.77
N ILE A 110 7.10 14.23 5.03
CA ILE A 110 6.67 12.87 5.41
C ILE A 110 7.87 11.95 5.29
N ASP A 111 8.31 11.37 6.42
CA ASP A 111 9.44 10.46 6.46
C ASP A 111 8.96 9.02 6.65
N SER A 112 9.30 8.16 5.69
CA SER A 112 9.06 6.72 5.74
C SER A 112 10.19 6.03 6.52
N ILE A 113 9.97 5.72 7.80
CA ILE A 113 10.98 5.18 8.73
C ILE A 113 10.47 4.01 9.58
N GLY A 114 9.33 3.44 9.20
CA GLY A 114 8.63 2.40 9.93
C GLY A 114 7.87 2.90 11.16
N THR A 115 6.83 2.16 11.57
CA THR A 115 5.95 2.53 12.71
C THR A 115 6.73 2.79 13.99
N GLY A 116 7.73 1.95 14.30
CA GLY A 116 8.54 2.12 15.52
C GLY A 116 9.37 3.41 15.51
N GLY A 117 9.98 3.74 14.37
CA GLY A 117 10.73 4.97 14.16
C GLY A 117 9.84 6.21 14.27
N GLY A 118 8.60 6.13 13.72
CA GLY A 118 7.59 7.18 13.85
C GLY A 118 7.25 7.46 15.31
N PHE A 119 6.93 6.43 16.08
CA PHE A 119 6.65 6.61 17.52
C PHE A 119 7.89 7.05 18.31
N GLU A 120 9.10 6.70 17.90
CA GLU A 120 10.30 7.23 18.53
C GLU A 120 10.41 8.74 18.35
N ARG A 121 10.25 9.25 17.13
CA ARG A 121 10.25 10.70 16.87
C ARG A 121 9.06 11.41 17.49
N PHE A 122 7.89 10.78 17.52
CA PHE A 122 6.70 11.37 18.10
C PHE A 122 6.71 11.34 19.63
N CYS A 123 7.07 10.19 20.26
CA CYS A 123 6.93 9.97 21.68
C CYS A 123 8.21 10.17 22.53
N LYS A 124 9.42 10.26 21.91
CA LYS A 124 10.65 10.47 22.66
C LYS A 124 11.31 11.80 22.35
N THR A 125 11.50 12.11 21.07
CA THR A 125 12.18 13.34 20.68
C THR A 125 11.24 14.52 20.50
N GLY A 126 9.96 14.26 20.24
CA GLY A 126 8.95 15.30 20.04
C GLY A 126 9.09 16.06 18.73
N GLU A 127 9.79 15.49 17.72
CA GLU A 127 10.14 16.16 16.47
C GLU A 127 8.97 16.19 15.45
N THR A 128 8.03 15.27 15.55
CA THR A 128 6.92 15.16 14.59
C THR A 128 5.60 15.63 15.17
N ASP A 129 4.72 16.09 14.30
CA ASP A 129 3.37 16.51 14.62
C ASP A 129 2.38 15.33 14.50
N ILE A 130 2.65 14.44 13.54
CA ILE A 130 1.86 13.25 13.24
C ILE A 130 2.79 12.05 13.17
N SER A 131 2.34 10.89 13.67
CA SER A 131 3.00 9.60 13.48
C SER A 131 2.11 8.67 12.67
N ASN A 132 2.61 8.18 11.54
CA ASN A 132 1.98 7.12 10.75
C ASN A 132 2.22 5.76 11.39
N ALA A 133 1.21 4.91 11.49
CA ALA A 133 1.34 3.61 12.10
C ALA A 133 0.48 2.53 11.40
N SER A 134 1.05 1.35 11.17
CA SER A 134 0.37 0.17 10.62
C SER A 134 0.02 -0.87 11.71
N ARG A 135 0.02 -0.45 12.95
CA ARG A 135 -0.45 -1.15 14.14
C ARG A 135 -0.83 -0.15 15.24
N PRO A 136 -1.63 -0.56 16.22
CA PRO A 136 -1.84 0.26 17.42
C PRO A 136 -0.54 0.60 18.15
N ILE A 137 -0.54 1.75 18.84
CA ILE A 137 0.56 2.17 19.70
C ILE A 137 0.76 1.13 20.84
N LYS A 138 2.01 0.81 21.15
CA LYS A 138 2.34 -0.09 22.27
C LYS A 138 2.32 0.68 23.60
N ASP A 139 2.06 -0.02 24.71
CA ASP A 139 2.08 0.58 26.05
C ASP A 139 3.39 1.31 26.34
N SER A 140 4.53 0.72 25.97
CA SER A 140 5.84 1.33 26.13
C SER A 140 6.05 2.60 25.31
N GLU A 141 5.43 2.68 24.12
CA GLU A 141 5.45 3.88 23.28
C GLU A 141 4.54 4.97 23.87
N ALA A 142 3.37 4.58 24.38
CA ALA A 142 2.45 5.50 25.07
C ALA A 142 3.07 6.08 26.35
N GLU A 143 3.80 5.25 27.11
CA GLU A 143 4.57 5.72 28.28
C GLU A 143 5.66 6.71 27.90
N ASN A 144 6.38 6.48 26.79
CA ASN A 144 7.36 7.44 26.28
C ASN A 144 6.70 8.77 25.88
N CYS A 145 5.54 8.74 25.22
CA CYS A 145 4.78 9.95 24.92
C CYS A 145 4.42 10.72 26.18
N LYS A 146 3.90 10.04 27.19
CA LYS A 146 3.54 10.63 28.49
C LYS A 146 4.75 11.26 29.18
N ALA A 147 5.93 10.65 29.08
CA ALA A 147 7.17 11.19 29.69
C ALA A 147 7.59 12.56 29.13
N ILE A 148 7.22 12.87 27.88
CA ILE A 148 7.45 14.18 27.25
C ILE A 148 6.21 15.08 27.24
N GLY A 149 5.14 14.70 27.96
CA GLY A 149 3.91 15.47 28.11
C GLY A 149 2.96 15.39 26.90
N ARG A 150 3.07 14.34 26.07
CA ARG A 150 2.17 14.07 24.95
C ARG A 150 1.10 13.05 25.31
N THR A 151 -0.10 13.25 24.78
CA THR A 151 -1.22 12.30 24.85
C THR A 151 -1.54 11.83 23.44
N PRO A 152 -1.07 10.65 23.02
CA PRO A 152 -1.31 10.17 21.66
C PRO A 152 -2.80 9.90 21.46
N ILE A 153 -3.38 10.56 20.45
CA ILE A 153 -4.75 10.33 19.97
C ILE A 153 -4.68 9.55 18.68
N GLU A 154 -5.41 8.45 18.65
CA GLU A 154 -5.49 7.53 17.53
C GLU A 154 -6.58 7.93 16.55
N PHE A 155 -6.24 7.91 15.26
CA PHE A 155 -7.18 8.09 14.16
C PHE A 155 -7.02 6.90 13.19
N ARG A 156 -8.02 6.02 13.15
CA ARG A 156 -8.09 4.93 12.17
C ARG A 156 -8.39 5.53 10.79
N VAL A 157 -7.55 5.24 9.80
CA VAL A 157 -7.67 5.83 8.45
C VAL A 157 -7.91 4.79 7.36
N GLY A 158 -7.71 3.52 7.63
CA GLY A 158 -7.94 2.46 6.64
C GLY A 158 -7.46 1.10 7.10
N THR A 159 -7.49 0.14 6.19
CA THR A 159 -7.01 -1.22 6.36
C THR A 159 -6.15 -1.62 5.16
N ASP A 160 -4.93 -2.06 5.41
CA ASP A 160 -4.09 -2.73 4.41
C ASP A 160 -4.33 -4.24 4.49
N ALA A 161 -4.48 -4.89 3.35
CA ALA A 161 -4.54 -6.34 3.26
C ALA A 161 -3.79 -6.85 2.04
N LEU A 162 -3.02 -7.91 2.22
CA LEU A 162 -2.33 -8.61 1.16
C LEU A 162 -3.22 -9.71 0.60
N ALA A 163 -3.46 -9.71 -0.71
CA ALA A 163 -3.98 -10.87 -1.40
C ALA A 163 -2.83 -11.79 -1.80
N VAL A 164 -2.84 -13.03 -1.32
CA VAL A 164 -2.01 -14.09 -1.89
C VAL A 164 -2.82 -14.76 -2.98
N VAL A 165 -2.25 -14.79 -4.19
CA VAL A 165 -3.00 -15.13 -5.40
C VAL A 165 -2.30 -16.19 -6.22
N VAL A 166 -3.09 -16.98 -6.93
CA VAL A 166 -2.66 -17.91 -7.97
C VAL A 166 -3.45 -17.64 -9.25
N SER A 167 -2.99 -18.18 -10.39
CA SER A 167 -3.77 -18.15 -11.64
C SER A 167 -5.15 -18.77 -11.44
N SER A 168 -6.17 -18.27 -12.15
CA SER A 168 -7.49 -18.91 -12.19
C SER A 168 -7.43 -20.36 -12.72
N GLU A 169 -6.39 -20.71 -13.50
CA GLU A 169 -6.13 -22.07 -13.98
C GLU A 169 -5.51 -23.00 -12.92
N ASN A 170 -5.03 -22.48 -11.79
CA ASN A 170 -4.53 -23.31 -10.69
C ASN A 170 -5.71 -24.03 -10.03
N ASP A 171 -5.71 -25.36 -10.03
CA ASP A 171 -6.80 -26.22 -9.52
C ASP A 171 -6.46 -26.98 -8.23
N PHE A 172 -5.25 -26.77 -7.69
CA PHE A 172 -4.74 -27.54 -6.54
C PHE A 172 -4.51 -26.70 -5.27
N VAL A 173 -4.28 -25.38 -5.37
CA VAL A 173 -4.10 -24.52 -4.19
C VAL A 173 -5.40 -23.78 -3.88
N THR A 174 -5.95 -24.00 -2.69
CA THR A 174 -7.15 -23.30 -2.19
C THR A 174 -6.91 -22.65 -0.84
N ASP A 175 -6.00 -23.23 -0.05
CA ASP A 175 -5.65 -22.77 1.30
C ASP A 175 -4.20 -23.15 1.60
N ILE A 176 -3.48 -22.25 2.27
CA ILE A 176 -2.16 -22.50 2.83
C ILE A 176 -2.04 -21.85 4.22
N THR A 177 -1.15 -22.40 5.04
CA THR A 177 -0.79 -21.76 6.30
C THR A 177 0.24 -20.64 6.10
N LEU A 178 0.39 -19.74 7.07
CA LEU A 178 1.47 -18.74 7.07
C LEU A 178 2.85 -19.39 7.02
N GLU A 179 3.02 -20.55 7.67
CA GLU A 179 4.28 -21.30 7.64
C GLU A 179 4.56 -21.87 6.24
N GLU A 180 3.55 -22.44 5.57
CA GLU A 180 3.68 -22.91 4.18
C GLU A 180 3.97 -21.74 3.23
N LEU A 181 3.31 -20.59 3.43
CA LEU A 181 3.57 -19.38 2.65
C LEU A 181 5.01 -18.89 2.79
N ALA A 182 5.54 -18.86 4.02
CA ALA A 182 6.94 -18.51 4.27
C ALA A 182 7.90 -19.46 3.54
N LYS A 183 7.66 -20.79 3.58
CA LYS A 183 8.46 -21.77 2.85
C LYS A 183 8.37 -21.59 1.34
N ILE A 184 7.16 -21.32 0.81
CA ILE A 184 6.94 -21.05 -0.61
C ILE A 184 7.80 -19.87 -1.06
N PHE A 185 7.88 -18.79 -0.29
CA PHE A 185 8.66 -17.61 -0.63
C PHE A 185 10.10 -17.64 -0.09
N SER A 186 10.66 -18.82 0.14
CA SER A 186 12.04 -19.01 0.55
C SER A 186 12.81 -19.93 -0.40
N ASN A 187 14.08 -20.20 -0.07
CA ASN A 187 14.91 -21.17 -0.79
C ASN A 187 14.76 -22.61 -0.28
N GLU A 188 13.90 -22.87 0.72
CA GLU A 188 13.70 -24.21 1.29
C GLU A 188 13.04 -25.17 0.33
N VAL A 189 12.15 -24.66 -0.53
CA VAL A 189 11.41 -25.46 -1.51
C VAL A 189 11.51 -24.86 -2.91
N THR A 190 11.46 -25.72 -3.91
CA THR A 190 11.48 -25.30 -5.32
C THR A 190 10.25 -25.76 -6.07
N ARG A 191 9.56 -26.80 -5.59
CA ARG A 191 8.41 -27.43 -6.23
C ARG A 191 7.23 -27.48 -5.30
N TRP A 192 6.03 -27.47 -5.87
CA TRP A 192 4.78 -27.51 -5.15
C TRP A 192 4.61 -28.77 -4.28
N ASN A 193 5.03 -29.96 -4.78
CA ASN A 193 4.94 -31.21 -4.01
C ASN A 193 5.92 -31.31 -2.84
N GLU A 194 6.85 -30.35 -2.68
CA GLU A 194 7.70 -30.24 -1.49
C GLU A 194 6.97 -29.56 -0.33
N ILE A 195 5.86 -28.84 -0.62
CA ILE A 195 4.95 -28.30 0.39
C ILE A 195 3.92 -29.33 0.79
N ARG A 196 3.16 -29.88 -0.18
CA ARG A 196 2.19 -30.94 0.03
C ARG A 196 2.41 -32.04 -1.02
N PRO A 197 2.67 -33.29 -0.62
CA PRO A 197 3.03 -34.37 -1.54
C PRO A 197 1.99 -34.68 -2.63
N GLU A 198 0.72 -34.34 -2.40
CA GLU A 198 -0.37 -34.50 -3.35
C GLU A 198 -0.42 -33.45 -4.46
N TRP A 199 0.34 -32.36 -4.30
CA TRP A 199 0.40 -31.29 -5.29
C TRP A 199 1.35 -31.66 -6.46
N PRO A 200 1.26 -30.96 -7.61
CA PRO A 200 2.10 -31.23 -8.77
C PRO A 200 3.62 -31.15 -8.46
N ALA A 201 4.41 -31.98 -9.10
CA ALA A 201 5.88 -31.95 -9.02
C ALA A 201 6.47 -30.89 -9.97
N GLU A 202 5.83 -29.73 -10.05
CA GLU A 202 6.20 -28.60 -10.90
C GLU A 202 6.90 -27.51 -10.10
N ASP A 203 7.75 -26.75 -10.76
CA ASP A 203 8.50 -25.66 -10.14
C ASP A 203 7.53 -24.51 -9.75
N ILE A 204 7.74 -23.93 -8.57
CA ILE A 204 6.99 -22.76 -8.11
C ILE A 204 7.55 -21.52 -8.81
N LEU A 205 6.69 -20.76 -9.49
CA LEU A 205 6.99 -19.44 -10.07
C LEU A 205 6.45 -18.36 -9.11
N ARG A 206 7.34 -17.53 -8.57
CA ARG A 206 7.01 -16.58 -7.51
C ARG A 206 7.02 -15.16 -8.02
N PHE A 207 6.04 -14.37 -7.62
CA PHE A 207 5.92 -12.95 -7.97
C PHE A 207 5.75 -12.13 -6.69
N SER A 208 6.60 -11.14 -6.50
CA SER A 208 6.69 -10.32 -5.29
C SER A 208 6.80 -8.84 -5.67
N PRO A 209 6.16 -7.93 -4.94
CA PRO A 209 6.51 -6.52 -5.01
C PRO A 209 8.01 -6.32 -4.80
N GLY A 210 8.54 -5.22 -5.31
CA GLY A 210 9.94 -4.85 -5.14
C GLY A 210 10.27 -4.42 -3.71
N THR A 211 11.55 -4.31 -3.42
CA THR A 211 12.04 -4.04 -2.05
C THR A 211 11.73 -2.65 -1.53
N ASP A 212 11.33 -1.72 -2.41
CA ASP A 212 10.92 -0.36 -2.02
C ASP A 212 9.41 -0.27 -1.69
N SER A 213 8.67 -1.39 -1.90
CA SER A 213 7.23 -1.47 -1.67
C SER A 213 6.85 -1.67 -0.19
N GLY A 214 5.92 -0.88 0.32
CA GLY A 214 5.32 -1.10 1.66
C GLY A 214 4.59 -2.45 1.79
N THR A 215 4.14 -3.04 0.68
CA THR A 215 3.56 -4.39 0.61
C THR A 215 4.63 -5.46 0.80
N TYR A 216 5.82 -5.28 0.22
CA TYR A 216 6.98 -6.13 0.48
C TYR A 216 7.38 -6.09 1.96
N ASP A 217 7.54 -4.90 2.52
CA ASP A 217 7.87 -4.73 3.93
C ASP A 217 6.87 -5.45 4.84
N TYR A 218 5.58 -5.35 4.52
CA TYR A 218 4.55 -6.03 5.29
C TYR A 218 4.65 -7.55 5.17
N PHE A 219 4.91 -8.07 4.00
CA PHE A 219 5.11 -9.51 3.81
C PHE A 219 6.31 -10.02 4.62
N ILE A 220 7.41 -9.27 4.62
CA ILE A 220 8.56 -9.56 5.49
C ILE A 220 8.12 -9.58 6.96
N GLU A 221 7.41 -8.56 7.43
CA GLU A 221 6.98 -8.43 8.83
C GLU A 221 5.99 -9.53 9.26
N ALA A 222 4.98 -9.82 8.44
CA ALA A 222 3.88 -10.72 8.80
C ALA A 222 4.17 -12.19 8.52
N VAL A 223 5.00 -12.51 7.51
CA VAL A 223 5.21 -13.89 7.03
C VAL A 223 6.65 -14.34 7.27
N MET A 224 7.63 -13.59 6.80
CA MET A 224 9.01 -14.06 6.81
C MET A 224 9.67 -13.91 8.19
N LEU A 225 9.43 -12.81 8.88
CA LEU A 225 10.02 -12.54 10.20
C LEU A 225 9.60 -13.55 11.28
N PRO A 226 8.32 -13.96 11.40
CA PRO A 226 7.91 -15.01 12.32
C PRO A 226 8.54 -16.38 12.02
N ALA A 227 8.78 -16.69 10.74
CA ALA A 227 9.34 -17.98 10.32
C ALA A 227 10.87 -18.05 10.46
N TYR A 228 11.58 -16.97 10.09
CA TYR A 228 13.04 -17.00 9.94
C TYR A 228 13.81 -16.11 10.93
N GLY A 229 13.10 -15.24 11.65
CA GLY A 229 13.69 -14.26 12.55
C GLY A 229 14.31 -13.06 11.81
N LYS A 230 14.62 -12.01 12.59
CA LYS A 230 15.00 -10.69 12.05
C LYS A 230 16.22 -10.72 11.12
N ASP A 231 17.21 -11.56 11.44
CA ASP A 231 18.47 -11.56 10.71
C ASP A 231 18.43 -12.35 9.39
N LYS A 232 17.36 -13.13 9.15
CA LYS A 232 17.27 -14.04 8.01
C LYS A 232 16.00 -13.87 7.16
N ALA A 233 15.02 -13.10 7.62
CA ALA A 233 13.73 -12.98 6.96
C ALA A 233 13.88 -12.46 5.52
N GLU A 234 14.63 -11.38 5.33
CA GLU A 234 14.87 -10.81 4.02
C GLU A 234 15.78 -11.67 3.15
N GLU A 235 16.85 -12.25 3.72
CA GLU A 235 17.71 -13.18 2.99
C GLU A 235 16.93 -14.40 2.46
N ALA A 236 15.97 -14.91 3.23
CA ALA A 236 15.17 -16.07 2.85
C ALA A 236 14.36 -15.82 1.57
N ILE A 237 13.67 -14.68 1.46
CA ILE A 237 12.89 -14.35 0.26
C ILE A 237 13.80 -13.97 -0.92
N LEU A 238 14.85 -13.18 -0.70
CA LEU A 238 15.79 -12.77 -1.76
C LEU A 238 16.57 -13.94 -2.36
N SER A 239 16.74 -15.04 -1.62
CA SER A 239 17.39 -16.27 -2.09
C SER A 239 16.44 -17.30 -2.70
N ALA A 240 15.12 -17.03 -2.72
CA ALA A 240 14.13 -17.92 -3.32
C ALA A 240 14.39 -18.10 -4.82
N LYS A 241 14.25 -19.34 -5.32
CA LYS A 241 14.40 -19.61 -6.75
C LYS A 241 13.14 -19.22 -7.52
N ASN A 242 13.30 -18.90 -8.80
CA ASN A 242 12.19 -18.55 -9.70
C ASN A 242 11.29 -17.45 -9.10
N ILE A 243 11.88 -16.48 -8.42
CA ILE A 243 11.19 -15.28 -7.91
C ILE A 243 11.47 -14.09 -8.82
N GLN A 244 10.42 -13.37 -9.16
CA GLN A 244 10.48 -12.10 -9.89
C GLN A 244 9.96 -10.99 -8.99
N PHE A 245 10.73 -9.92 -8.87
CA PHE A 245 10.36 -8.70 -8.17
C PHE A 245 9.95 -7.62 -9.16
N SER A 246 8.91 -6.84 -8.84
CA SER A 246 8.49 -5.68 -9.62
C SER A 246 7.83 -4.64 -8.72
N GLU A 247 8.12 -3.36 -8.97
CA GLU A 247 7.39 -2.24 -8.37
C GLU A 247 6.06 -1.95 -9.09
N ASP A 248 5.83 -2.58 -10.25
CA ASP A 248 4.58 -2.47 -11.01
C ASP A 248 3.72 -3.72 -10.76
N ASP A 249 2.63 -3.57 -10.02
CA ASP A 249 1.70 -4.65 -9.69
C ASP A 249 1.05 -5.28 -10.93
N ASN A 250 0.90 -4.55 -12.04
CA ASN A 250 0.39 -5.13 -13.29
C ASN A 250 1.35 -6.17 -13.86
N VAL A 251 2.66 -6.00 -13.68
CA VAL A 251 3.67 -7.00 -14.07
C VAL A 251 3.52 -8.26 -13.21
N LEU A 252 3.25 -8.10 -11.91
CA LEU A 252 3.01 -9.22 -11.00
C LEU A 252 1.74 -9.98 -11.36
N VAL A 253 0.64 -9.26 -11.63
CA VAL A 253 -0.65 -9.84 -12.08
C VAL A 253 -0.45 -10.67 -13.33
N GLN A 254 0.18 -10.11 -14.38
CA GLN A 254 0.45 -10.82 -15.64
C GLN A 254 1.36 -12.05 -15.42
N GLY A 255 2.33 -11.93 -14.53
CA GLY A 255 3.21 -13.03 -14.19
C GLY A 255 2.48 -14.21 -13.53
N VAL A 256 1.57 -13.92 -12.61
CA VAL A 256 0.75 -14.95 -11.94
C VAL A 256 -0.28 -15.55 -12.90
N GLU A 257 -0.95 -14.73 -13.72
CA GLU A 257 -1.91 -15.18 -14.73
C GLU A 257 -1.27 -16.16 -15.72
N GLY A 258 -0.01 -15.92 -16.07
CA GLY A 258 0.71 -16.63 -17.15
C GLY A 258 1.01 -18.10 -16.87
N SER A 259 0.75 -18.64 -15.66
CA SER A 259 1.03 -20.05 -15.33
C SER A 259 0.17 -20.58 -14.19
N PRO A 260 -0.40 -21.81 -14.32
CA PRO A 260 -1.10 -22.47 -13.23
C PRO A 260 -0.18 -22.82 -12.03
N TYR A 261 1.14 -22.73 -12.19
CA TYR A 261 2.12 -23.00 -11.15
C TYR A 261 2.72 -21.73 -10.53
N ALA A 262 2.15 -20.57 -10.90
CA ALA A 262 2.56 -19.29 -10.33
C ALA A 262 1.80 -18.97 -9.04
N ILE A 263 2.47 -18.25 -8.15
CA ILE A 263 1.93 -17.65 -6.94
C ILE A 263 2.52 -16.25 -6.77
N GLY A 264 1.72 -15.30 -6.35
CA GLY A 264 2.15 -13.95 -6.05
C GLY A 264 1.41 -13.37 -4.86
N TYR A 265 1.83 -12.20 -4.44
CA TYR A 265 1.11 -11.40 -3.47
C TYR A 265 1.24 -9.91 -3.81
N PHE A 266 0.18 -9.15 -3.54
CA PHE A 266 0.11 -7.70 -3.72
C PHE A 266 -1.09 -7.13 -2.94
N GLY A 267 -1.30 -5.83 -3.00
CA GLY A 267 -2.44 -5.18 -2.36
C GLY A 267 -3.77 -5.76 -2.85
N PHE A 268 -4.71 -5.95 -1.94
CA PHE A 268 -5.99 -6.60 -2.26
C PHE A 268 -6.80 -5.85 -3.32
N ALA A 269 -6.68 -4.53 -3.44
CA ALA A 269 -7.37 -3.74 -4.46
C ALA A 269 -7.02 -4.22 -5.88
N TYR A 270 -5.74 -4.49 -6.16
CA TYR A 270 -5.28 -5.02 -7.46
C TYR A 270 -5.86 -6.39 -7.75
N PHE A 271 -6.01 -7.25 -6.73
CA PHE A 271 -6.72 -8.52 -6.90
C PHE A 271 -8.19 -8.31 -7.28
N ASN A 272 -8.90 -7.37 -6.63
CA ASN A 272 -10.29 -7.08 -6.94
C ASN A 272 -10.52 -6.68 -8.40
N GLU A 273 -9.61 -5.91 -8.97
CA GLU A 273 -9.67 -5.49 -10.38
C GLU A 273 -9.40 -6.65 -11.34
N ASN A 274 -8.73 -7.73 -10.88
CA ASN A 274 -8.27 -8.84 -11.71
C ASN A 274 -8.90 -10.20 -11.34
N GLN A 275 -10.02 -10.24 -10.62
CA GLN A 275 -10.71 -11.48 -10.17
C GLN A 275 -11.03 -12.50 -11.27
N GLY A 276 -11.11 -12.06 -12.54
CA GLY A 276 -11.35 -12.98 -13.67
C GLY A 276 -10.14 -13.82 -14.06
N ALA A 277 -8.94 -13.29 -13.87
CA ALA A 277 -7.66 -13.90 -14.24
C ALA A 277 -6.96 -14.57 -13.05
N LEU A 278 -7.20 -14.06 -11.85
CA LEU A 278 -6.57 -14.50 -10.61
C LEU A 278 -7.60 -15.09 -9.63
N LYS A 279 -7.10 -15.91 -8.74
CA LYS A 279 -7.82 -16.47 -7.61
C LYS A 279 -7.06 -16.20 -6.32
N ALA A 280 -7.68 -15.50 -5.36
CA ALA A 280 -7.14 -15.40 -4.02
C ALA A 280 -7.29 -16.74 -3.29
N ILE A 281 -6.28 -17.07 -2.49
CA ILE A 281 -6.28 -18.30 -1.67
C ILE A 281 -6.48 -17.94 -0.19
N SER A 282 -7.08 -18.85 0.55
CA SER A 282 -7.23 -18.70 2.00
C SER A 282 -5.89 -18.83 2.70
N ILE A 283 -5.70 -18.03 3.75
CA ILE A 283 -4.56 -18.15 4.65
C ILE A 283 -5.07 -18.60 6.03
N ASN A 284 -4.56 -19.72 6.50
CA ASN A 284 -5.05 -20.36 7.73
C ASN A 284 -6.58 -20.57 7.74
N GLY A 285 -7.17 -20.91 6.58
CA GLY A 285 -8.60 -21.16 6.42
C GLY A 285 -9.47 -19.90 6.28
N VAL A 286 -8.88 -18.69 6.26
CA VAL A 286 -9.62 -17.44 6.09
C VAL A 286 -9.35 -16.87 4.70
N ILE A 287 -10.43 -16.61 3.95
CA ILE A 287 -10.35 -15.97 2.63
C ILE A 287 -10.20 -14.45 2.81
N PRO A 288 -9.36 -13.76 2.01
CA PRO A 288 -9.31 -12.31 2.04
C PRO A 288 -10.57 -11.70 1.42
N ASP A 289 -11.25 -10.87 2.19
CA ASP A 289 -12.32 -9.98 1.73
C ASP A 289 -12.36 -8.73 2.63
N GLU A 290 -13.20 -7.76 2.26
CA GLU A 290 -13.32 -6.50 3.01
C GLU A 290 -13.72 -6.74 4.48
N GLN A 291 -14.62 -7.69 4.74
CA GLN A 291 -15.09 -7.97 6.09
C GLN A 291 -14.01 -8.64 6.94
N THR A 292 -13.34 -9.68 6.41
CA THR A 292 -12.29 -10.41 7.13
C THR A 292 -11.02 -9.57 7.32
N ALA A 293 -10.76 -8.62 6.41
CA ALA A 293 -9.70 -7.64 6.56
C ALA A 293 -10.02 -6.62 7.66
N GLU A 294 -11.26 -6.09 7.68
CA GLU A 294 -11.65 -5.05 8.64
C GLU A 294 -11.84 -5.60 10.06
N ASP A 295 -12.39 -6.81 10.24
CA ASP A 295 -12.57 -7.42 11.56
C ASP A 295 -11.28 -8.08 12.10
N GLY A 296 -10.20 -8.12 11.29
CA GLY A 296 -8.90 -8.66 11.65
C GLY A 296 -8.84 -10.19 11.71
N SER A 297 -9.83 -10.91 11.16
CA SER A 297 -9.80 -12.38 11.09
C SER A 297 -8.88 -12.88 9.98
N TYR A 298 -8.66 -12.09 8.90
CA TYR A 298 -7.68 -12.43 7.88
C TYR A 298 -6.25 -12.14 8.37
N PRO A 299 -5.35 -13.15 8.39
CA PRO A 299 -4.03 -12.99 9.02
C PRO A 299 -3.09 -11.97 8.35
N LEU A 300 -3.34 -11.66 7.08
CA LEU A 300 -2.55 -10.70 6.30
C LEU A 300 -3.30 -9.38 6.08
N ALA A 301 -4.09 -8.97 7.07
CA ALA A 301 -4.69 -7.65 7.14
C ALA A 301 -4.18 -6.90 8.38
N ARG A 302 -4.03 -5.58 8.26
CA ARG A 302 -3.60 -4.71 9.34
C ARG A 302 -4.29 -3.35 9.30
N PRO A 303 -4.65 -2.80 10.46
CA PRO A 303 -5.23 -1.47 10.55
C PRO A 303 -4.18 -0.39 10.27
N LEU A 304 -4.61 0.68 9.59
CA LEU A 304 -3.80 1.86 9.32
C LEU A 304 -4.27 3.02 10.18
N PHE A 305 -3.30 3.71 10.78
CA PHE A 305 -3.53 4.82 11.70
C PHE A 305 -2.63 5.99 11.42
N ILE A 306 -3.12 7.17 11.80
CA ILE A 306 -2.28 8.33 12.11
C ILE A 306 -2.49 8.71 13.58
N TYR A 307 -1.47 9.21 14.25
CA TYR A 307 -1.52 9.67 15.63
C TYR A 307 -1.08 11.12 15.73
N SER A 308 -1.72 11.89 16.59
CA SER A 308 -1.29 13.23 16.96
C SER A 308 -1.57 13.48 18.45
N ASP A 309 -1.40 14.70 18.91
CA ASP A 309 -1.58 15.13 20.28
C ASP A 309 -2.53 16.34 20.36
N PRO A 310 -3.45 16.44 21.35
CA PRO A 310 -4.38 17.55 21.46
C PRO A 310 -3.70 18.92 21.51
N LYS A 311 -2.57 19.01 22.22
CA LYS A 311 -1.83 20.28 22.32
C LYS A 311 -1.20 20.66 20.98
N ILE A 312 -0.68 19.70 20.23
CA ILE A 312 -0.15 19.96 18.87
C ILE A 312 -1.27 20.51 17.98
N MET A 313 -2.43 19.86 17.96
CA MET A 313 -3.58 20.30 17.13
C MET A 313 -4.11 21.68 17.53
N GLN A 314 -4.02 22.04 18.81
CA GLN A 314 -4.44 23.36 19.31
C GLN A 314 -3.39 24.45 19.02
N ASP A 315 -2.10 24.16 19.19
CA ASP A 315 -0.99 25.09 18.96
C ASP A 315 -0.67 25.27 17.46
N LYS A 316 -1.01 24.26 16.64
CA LYS A 316 -0.77 24.21 15.19
C LYS A 316 -2.08 23.95 14.44
N PRO A 317 -2.89 24.98 14.17
CA PRO A 317 -4.19 24.83 13.50
C PRO A 317 -4.09 24.10 12.15
N GLN A 318 -2.98 24.22 11.43
CA GLN A 318 -2.74 23.50 10.18
C GLN A 318 -2.65 21.98 10.37
N VAL A 319 -2.17 21.50 11.51
CA VAL A 319 -2.15 20.06 11.84
C VAL A 319 -3.57 19.56 12.10
N ALA A 320 -4.36 20.29 12.91
CA ALA A 320 -5.75 19.96 13.15
C ALA A 320 -6.56 19.96 11.84
N ALA A 321 -6.34 20.95 10.99
CA ALA A 321 -6.99 21.09 9.68
C ALA A 321 -6.61 19.91 8.75
N PHE A 322 -5.34 19.53 8.70
CA PHE A 322 -4.89 18.40 7.87
C PHE A 322 -5.48 17.07 8.34
N ILE A 323 -5.52 16.80 9.65
CA ILE A 323 -6.14 15.57 10.19
C ILE A 323 -7.65 15.54 9.90
N ASN A 324 -8.36 16.68 10.06
CA ASN A 324 -9.77 16.78 9.69
C ASN A 324 -9.99 16.46 8.21
N PHE A 325 -9.21 17.12 7.35
CA PHE A 325 -9.23 16.90 5.89
C PHE A 325 -8.95 15.45 5.54
N TYR A 326 -7.94 14.84 6.16
CA TYR A 326 -7.63 13.44 6.01
C TYR A 326 -8.83 12.55 6.32
N LEU A 327 -9.42 12.69 7.51
CA LEU A 327 -10.60 11.91 7.95
C LEU A 327 -11.87 12.17 7.11
N THR A 328 -11.95 13.31 6.46
CA THR A 328 -13.08 13.66 5.60
C THR A 328 -12.96 12.99 4.22
N TYR A 329 -11.78 12.99 3.64
CA TYR A 329 -11.57 12.64 2.23
C TYR A 329 -10.82 11.32 2.01
N VAL A 330 -10.34 10.66 3.06
CA VAL A 330 -9.52 9.44 2.92
C VAL A 330 -10.19 8.35 2.10
N ASN A 331 -11.50 8.17 2.20
CA ASN A 331 -12.23 7.15 1.45
C ASN A 331 -12.34 7.44 -0.06
N GLU A 332 -12.01 8.65 -0.50
CA GLU A 332 -11.94 9.00 -1.91
C GLU A 332 -10.58 8.64 -2.54
N GLU A 333 -9.53 8.61 -1.73
CA GLU A 333 -8.15 8.36 -2.16
C GLU A 333 -7.65 6.93 -1.89
N ILE A 334 -8.21 6.28 -0.86
CA ILE A 334 -7.63 5.08 -0.28
C ILE A 334 -7.62 3.87 -1.24
N LEU A 335 -8.63 3.78 -2.10
CA LEU A 335 -8.73 2.69 -3.09
C LEU A 335 -7.67 2.84 -4.18
N ASP A 336 -7.37 4.07 -4.61
CA ASP A 336 -6.34 4.36 -5.60
C ASP A 336 -4.92 4.06 -5.07
N VAL A 337 -4.76 4.11 -3.74
CA VAL A 337 -3.51 3.69 -3.06
C VAL A 337 -3.43 2.16 -2.90
N GLY A 338 -4.55 1.45 -3.10
CA GLY A 338 -4.59 -0.01 -3.01
C GLY A 338 -4.98 -0.58 -1.64
N TYR A 339 -5.57 0.25 -0.77
CA TYR A 339 -6.02 -0.14 0.57
C TYR A 339 -7.54 -0.12 0.68
N PHE A 340 -8.07 -0.66 1.79
CA PHE A 340 -9.50 -0.61 2.10
C PHE A 340 -9.87 0.59 2.96
N PRO A 341 -11.04 1.19 2.73
CA PRO A 341 -11.63 2.12 3.67
C PRO A 341 -11.75 1.48 5.06
N ALA A 342 -11.49 2.26 6.11
CA ALA A 342 -11.92 1.86 7.44
C ALA A 342 -13.46 1.80 7.49
N SER A 343 -14.03 0.91 8.31
CA SER A 343 -15.49 0.87 8.51
C SER A 343 -16.03 2.23 8.93
N THR A 344 -17.27 2.53 8.57
CA THR A 344 -17.93 3.78 8.99
C THR A 344 -17.85 3.98 10.50
N ALA A 345 -18.03 2.90 11.27
CA ALA A 345 -17.93 2.96 12.73
C ALA A 345 -16.52 3.33 13.21
N ALA A 346 -15.46 2.78 12.61
CA ALA A 346 -14.08 3.10 12.97
C ALA A 346 -13.72 4.54 12.59
N LEU A 347 -14.16 4.98 11.41
CA LEU A 347 -13.95 6.35 10.96
C LEU A 347 -14.73 7.38 11.81
N ASP A 348 -15.94 7.04 12.26
CA ASP A 348 -16.73 7.89 13.17
C ASP A 348 -16.06 8.02 14.54
N VAL A 349 -15.43 6.96 15.05
CA VAL A 349 -14.60 7.02 16.26
C VAL A 349 -13.40 7.95 16.05
N ALA A 350 -12.71 7.84 14.92
CA ALA A 350 -11.58 8.72 14.60
C ALA A 350 -12.03 10.19 14.50
N LYS A 351 -13.16 10.48 13.84
CA LYS A 351 -13.75 11.82 13.74
C LYS A 351 -14.15 12.37 15.12
N LYS A 352 -14.74 11.51 15.96
CA LYS A 352 -15.07 11.89 17.33
C LYS A 352 -13.81 12.22 18.14
N ASN A 353 -12.75 11.41 18.02
CA ASN A 353 -11.48 11.65 18.68
C ASN A 353 -10.87 12.99 18.27
N TRP A 354 -10.98 13.37 16.99
CA TRP A 354 -10.53 14.67 16.52
C TRP A 354 -11.33 15.82 17.14
N MET A 355 -12.68 15.72 17.20
CA MET A 355 -13.51 16.74 17.81
C MET A 355 -13.22 16.90 19.32
N ASP A 356 -13.10 15.79 20.03
CA ASP A 356 -12.78 15.81 21.44
C ASP A 356 -11.40 16.46 21.68
N ALA A 357 -10.39 16.06 20.93
CA ALA A 357 -9.03 16.58 21.07
C ALA A 357 -8.87 18.07 20.74
N THR A 358 -9.63 18.57 19.78
CA THR A 358 -9.59 20.00 19.39
C THR A 358 -10.41 20.89 20.33
N THR A 359 -11.40 20.32 21.05
CA THR A 359 -12.23 21.06 22.02
C THR A 359 -11.77 20.92 23.47
N MET A 360 -10.89 19.95 23.79
CA MET A 360 -10.33 19.80 25.13
C MET A 360 -9.61 21.06 25.57
N THR A 361 -10.04 21.64 26.69
CA THR A 361 -9.23 22.63 27.40
C THR A 361 -8.08 21.88 28.06
N VAL A 362 -6.86 22.04 27.55
CA VAL A 362 -5.66 21.51 28.20
C VAL A 362 -5.57 22.18 29.56
N ALA A 363 -5.84 21.42 30.65
CA ALA A 363 -5.61 21.92 32.00
C ALA A 363 -4.12 22.33 32.07
N ALA A 364 -3.88 23.62 32.29
CA ALA A 364 -2.53 24.13 32.45
C ALA A 364 -1.84 23.28 33.53
N ALA A 365 -0.75 22.62 33.20
CA ALA A 365 0.11 21.98 34.20
C ALA A 365 0.50 23.09 35.17
N GLU A 366 0.01 23.03 36.41
CA GLU A 366 0.46 23.96 37.43
C GLU A 366 1.98 23.85 37.50
N PRO A 367 2.72 24.97 37.41
CA PRO A 367 4.15 24.95 37.66
C PRO A 367 4.32 24.45 39.10
N THR A 368 4.86 23.29 39.31
CA THR A 368 5.36 22.86 40.60
C THR A 368 6.48 23.81 41.00
N GLY A 369 6.08 24.91 41.59
CA GLY A 369 6.96 25.84 42.28
C GLY A 369 7.58 25.15 43.44
N GLY A 370 8.72 24.50 43.26
CA GLY A 370 9.62 24.12 44.30
C GLY A 370 10.17 25.38 44.94
N MET A 371 9.57 25.77 46.07
CA MET A 371 10.16 26.76 46.97
C MET A 371 11.49 26.18 47.44
N LEU A 372 12.60 26.81 46.96
CA LEU A 372 13.92 26.56 47.56
C LEU A 372 13.85 26.98 49.05
N PRO A 373 14.36 26.17 49.99
CA PRO A 373 14.43 26.60 51.38
C PRO A 373 15.36 27.81 51.49
N GLU A 374 14.83 28.84 52.11
CA GLU A 374 15.57 30.05 52.51
C GLU A 374 16.72 29.65 53.46
N VAL A 375 17.93 29.88 53.05
CA VAL A 375 19.13 29.71 53.89
C VAL A 375 19.25 30.93 54.73
N ASP A 376 18.99 30.81 56.02
CA ASP A 376 19.17 31.84 57.07
C ASP A 376 20.69 32.12 57.22
N PRO A 377 21.16 33.38 57.17
CA PRO A 377 22.57 33.71 57.39
C PRO A 377 22.79 33.93 58.91
N ALA A 378 23.56 33.07 59.56
CA ALA A 378 24.19 33.31 60.84
C ALA A 378 25.71 33.17 60.73
#